data_9a40d8f5094b03975b6b759dc6c1b009
#
_entry.id   9a40d8f5094b03975b6b759dc6c1b009
#
_cell.length_a   1.000
_cell.length_b   1.000
_cell.length_c   1.000
_cell.angle_alpha   90.00
_cell.angle_beta   90.00
_cell.angle_gamma   90.00
#
_symmetry.space_group_name_H-M   'P 1'
#
loop_
_entity.id
_entity.type
_entity.pdbx_description
1 polymer ?
#
loop_
_entity_poly.entity_id
_entity_poly.type
_entity_poly.pdbx_seq_one_letter_code
_entity_poly.pdbx_strand_id
1 'polypeptide(L)'
;LPLDRYMLDYRTLKETYPNLKSVEWTRFADIPAYYIIEGENERYIDASSKEVVPLNVPMESIEEGFRKIHGYDVPMKVTLLERYDNYYLSFKGTLELPVYKVELDDSDHNLYYVNPRTGYIRYLNKNKMVDKWLFSAIHYLNQGWLVNRPALWTFCLWFLCIGCGTVCFTGFVLILRR
;
A
#
# COMPACT_ATOMS: atom_id res chain seq x y z
N LEU A 1 10.31 13.15 19.28
CA LEU A 1 9.18 13.81 19.97
C LEU A 1 9.42 13.80 21.47
N PRO A 2 9.11 14.89 22.18
CA PRO A 2 9.11 14.90 23.64
C PRO A 2 8.05 13.90 24.18
N LEU A 3 8.35 13.27 25.32
CA LEU A 3 7.46 12.26 25.92
C LEU A 3 6.13 12.82 26.41
N ASP A 4 6.06 14.12 26.68
CA ASP A 4 4.86 14.85 27.09
C ASP A 4 3.76 14.91 26.02
N ARG A 5 4.09 14.60 24.75
CA ARG A 5 3.11 14.48 23.67
C ARG A 5 2.34 13.17 23.66
N TYR A 6 2.81 12.16 24.39
CA TYR A 6 2.11 10.89 24.55
C TYR A 6 1.11 11.02 25.71
N MET A 7 -0.13 11.33 25.36
CA MET A 7 -1.19 11.63 26.34
C MET A 7 -2.01 10.40 26.73
N LEU A 8 -1.98 9.34 25.94
CA LEU A 8 -2.71 8.11 26.20
C LEU A 8 -2.01 7.27 27.28
N ASP A 9 -2.72 7.00 28.40
CA ASP A 9 -2.20 6.18 29.49
C ASP A 9 -2.22 4.68 29.07
N TYR A 10 -1.15 3.98 29.46
CA TYR A 10 -1.05 2.52 29.30
C TYR A 10 -2.21 1.76 29.98
N ARG A 11 -2.74 2.26 31.09
CA ARG A 11 -3.87 1.63 31.80
C ARG A 11 -5.11 1.61 30.93
N THR A 12 -5.43 2.71 30.28
CA THR A 12 -6.56 2.85 29.35
C THR A 12 -6.41 1.90 28.15
N LEU A 13 -5.18 1.78 27.65
CA LEU A 13 -4.85 0.83 26.57
C LEU A 13 -5.11 -0.62 27.00
N LYS A 14 -4.67 -1.00 28.21
CA LYS A 14 -4.84 -2.34 28.74
C LYS A 14 -6.29 -2.68 29.06
N GLU A 15 -7.10 -1.71 29.48
CA GLU A 15 -8.55 -1.87 29.69
C GLU A 15 -9.27 -2.13 28.36
N THR A 16 -8.87 -1.41 27.30
CA THR A 16 -9.47 -1.56 25.97
C THR A 16 -9.03 -2.83 25.25
N TYR A 17 -7.77 -3.25 25.47
CA TYR A 17 -7.16 -4.44 24.84
C TYR A 17 -6.69 -5.46 25.90
N PRO A 18 -7.58 -6.33 26.40
CA PRO A 18 -7.24 -7.26 27.51
C PRO A 18 -6.12 -8.25 27.16
N ASN A 19 -6.00 -8.64 25.87
CA ASN A 19 -4.99 -9.59 25.37
C ASN A 19 -3.72 -8.89 24.85
N LEU A 20 -3.42 -7.69 25.36
CA LEU A 20 -2.26 -6.90 24.98
C LEU A 20 -0.96 -7.62 25.37
N LYS A 21 -0.12 -7.94 24.38
CA LYS A 21 1.18 -8.62 24.57
C LYS A 21 2.34 -7.64 24.64
N SER A 22 2.35 -6.63 23.77
CA SER A 22 3.41 -5.63 23.75
C SER A 22 2.86 -4.26 23.34
N VAL A 23 3.55 -3.21 23.82
CA VAL A 23 3.33 -1.82 23.44
C VAL A 23 4.69 -1.20 23.15
N GLU A 24 4.84 -0.66 21.97
CA GLU A 24 6.03 0.05 21.54
C GLU A 24 5.70 1.51 21.27
N TRP A 25 6.56 2.39 21.76
CA TRP A 25 6.47 3.82 21.50
C TRP A 25 6.99 4.09 20.10
N THR A 26 6.14 4.64 19.25
CA THR A 26 6.49 4.98 17.89
C THR A 26 5.98 6.37 17.52
N ARG A 27 6.27 6.82 16.34
CA ARG A 27 5.73 8.05 15.78
C ARG A 27 5.51 7.89 14.29
N PHE A 28 4.52 8.57 13.78
CA PHE A 28 4.32 8.70 12.35
C PHE A 28 4.27 10.19 12.01
N ALA A 29 5.22 10.67 11.20
CA ALA A 29 5.50 12.10 11.05
C ALA A 29 5.70 12.76 12.42
N ASP A 30 4.87 13.74 12.76
CA ASP A 30 4.89 14.44 14.07
C ASP A 30 3.80 13.93 15.03
N ILE A 31 3.11 12.84 14.71
CA ILE A 31 2.05 12.26 15.54
C ILE A 31 2.65 11.16 16.42
N PRO A 32 2.53 11.27 17.76
CA PRO A 32 2.91 10.19 18.66
C PRO A 32 1.95 9.03 18.52
N ALA A 33 2.45 7.82 18.46
CA ALA A 33 1.64 6.63 18.31
C ALA A 33 2.18 5.47 19.15
N TYR A 34 1.31 4.54 19.50
CA TYR A 34 1.67 3.25 20.04
C TYR A 34 1.49 2.18 18.99
N TYR A 35 2.53 1.38 18.75
CA TYR A 35 2.41 0.12 18.06
C TYR A 35 2.09 -0.95 19.10
N ILE A 36 0.96 -1.62 18.95
CA ILE A 36 0.48 -2.63 19.89
C ILE A 36 0.32 -3.98 19.20
N ILE A 37 0.61 -5.04 19.95
CA ILE A 37 0.32 -6.41 19.56
C ILE A 37 -0.72 -6.98 20.51
N GLU A 38 -1.90 -7.27 19.99
CA GLU A 38 -3.02 -7.90 20.69
C GLU A 38 -3.27 -9.30 20.11
N GLY A 39 -2.89 -10.34 20.84
CA GLY A 39 -2.98 -11.70 20.33
C GLY A 39 -2.09 -11.93 19.11
N GLU A 40 -2.70 -12.04 17.92
CA GLU A 40 -2.03 -12.14 16.61
C GLU A 40 -2.23 -10.88 15.77
N ASN A 41 -2.93 -9.87 16.29
CA ASN A 41 -3.22 -8.65 15.55
C ASN A 41 -2.24 -7.55 15.94
N GLU A 42 -1.77 -6.84 14.93
CA GLU A 42 -0.91 -5.65 15.04
C GLU A 42 -1.73 -4.42 14.74
N ARG A 43 -1.58 -3.37 15.56
CA ARG A 43 -2.33 -2.12 15.42
C ARG A 43 -1.48 -0.92 15.79
N TYR A 44 -1.80 0.20 15.17
CA TYR A 44 -1.25 1.51 15.54
C TYR A 44 -2.36 2.35 16.16
N ILE A 45 -2.07 2.92 17.33
CA ILE A 45 -3.01 3.72 18.13
C ILE A 45 -2.45 5.14 18.24
N ASP A 46 -3.29 6.13 18.01
CA ASP A 46 -2.92 7.53 18.22
C ASP A 46 -2.73 7.77 19.71
N ALA A 47 -1.54 8.25 20.09
CA ALA A 47 -1.20 8.55 21.45
C ALA A 47 -1.27 10.05 21.79
N SER A 48 -1.72 10.89 20.85
CA SER A 48 -1.84 12.34 21.04
C SER A 48 -3.06 12.76 21.87
N SER A 49 -3.98 11.85 22.10
CA SER A 49 -5.20 12.06 22.90
C SER A 49 -5.27 11.09 24.08
N LYS A 50 -6.19 11.33 25.01
CA LYS A 50 -6.46 10.41 26.11
C LYS A 50 -7.40 9.26 25.73
N GLU A 51 -8.00 9.33 24.57
CA GLU A 51 -8.91 8.31 24.06
C GLU A 51 -8.16 7.31 23.20
N VAL A 52 -8.60 6.04 23.25
CA VAL A 52 -8.03 4.98 22.42
C VAL A 52 -8.64 5.06 21.02
N VAL A 53 -7.92 5.69 20.11
CA VAL A 53 -8.35 5.86 18.71
C VAL A 53 -7.30 5.22 17.79
N PRO A 54 -7.72 4.43 16.79
CA PRO A 54 -6.79 3.92 15.79
C PRO A 54 -6.06 5.07 15.09
N LEU A 55 -4.77 4.88 14.82
CA LEU A 55 -3.98 5.86 14.08
C LEU A 55 -4.62 6.15 12.72
N ASN A 56 -4.80 7.42 12.42
CA ASN A 56 -5.22 7.89 11.11
C ASN A 56 -4.52 9.22 10.81
N VAL A 57 -3.41 9.13 10.08
CA VAL A 57 -2.58 10.29 9.78
C VAL A 57 -3.28 11.17 8.76
N PRO A 58 -3.53 12.47 9.04
CA PRO A 58 -4.15 13.37 8.08
C PRO A 58 -3.22 13.68 6.91
N MET A 59 -3.81 14.02 5.77
CA MET A 59 -3.09 14.28 4.51
C MET A 59 -2.05 15.39 4.67
N GLU A 60 -2.37 16.43 5.41
CA GLU A 60 -1.50 17.58 5.67
C GLU A 60 -0.21 17.17 6.39
N SER A 61 -0.30 16.24 7.35
CA SER A 61 0.88 15.74 8.07
C SER A 61 1.79 14.89 7.17
N ILE A 62 1.20 14.15 6.23
CA ILE A 62 1.94 13.39 5.23
C ILE A 62 2.64 14.34 4.27
N GLU A 63 1.91 15.32 3.73
CA GLU A 63 2.46 16.34 2.83
C GLU A 63 3.63 17.07 3.47
N GLU A 64 3.46 17.56 4.70
CA GLU A 64 4.50 18.25 5.45
C GLU A 64 5.71 17.36 5.72
N GLY A 65 5.49 16.09 6.05
CA GLY A 65 6.55 15.10 6.24
C GLY A 65 7.39 14.90 4.98
N PHE A 66 6.75 14.79 3.82
CA PHE A 66 7.44 14.66 2.54
C PHE A 66 8.17 15.95 2.12
N ARG A 67 7.59 17.13 2.38
CA ARG A 67 8.25 18.42 2.14
C ARG A 67 9.52 18.58 2.96
N LYS A 68 9.55 18.12 4.21
CA LYS A 68 10.75 18.12 5.05
C LYS A 68 11.86 17.21 4.52
N ILE A 69 11.51 16.12 3.83
CA ILE A 69 12.46 15.14 3.29
C ILE A 69 12.97 15.56 1.92
N HIS A 70 12.09 15.98 1.02
CA HIS A 70 12.41 16.24 -0.39
C HIS A 70 12.66 17.71 -0.71
N GLY A 71 12.33 18.62 0.22
CA GLY A 71 12.41 20.07 0.04
C GLY A 71 11.06 20.70 -0.32
N TYR A 72 10.89 21.94 0.07
CA TYR A 72 9.65 22.70 -0.16
C TYR A 72 9.50 23.17 -1.62
N ASP A 73 10.59 23.20 -2.37
CA ASP A 73 10.63 23.66 -3.77
C ASP A 73 10.20 22.57 -4.76
N VAL A 74 10.13 21.30 -4.32
CA VAL A 74 9.72 20.19 -5.18
C VAL A 74 8.19 20.18 -5.31
N PRO A 75 7.64 20.33 -6.53
CA PRO A 75 6.20 20.23 -6.72
C PRO A 75 5.72 18.83 -6.33
N MET A 76 4.68 18.79 -5.50
CA MET A 76 4.13 17.56 -4.95
C MET A 76 2.62 17.56 -5.07
N LYS A 77 2.07 16.40 -5.42
CA LYS A 77 0.63 16.16 -5.44
C LYS A 77 0.30 15.01 -4.52
N VAL A 78 -0.56 15.26 -3.53
CA VAL A 78 -1.08 14.22 -2.63
C VAL A 78 -2.55 13.96 -2.95
N THR A 79 -2.92 12.70 -3.13
CA THR A 79 -4.30 12.29 -3.43
C THR A 79 -4.68 11.06 -2.62
N LEU A 80 -5.93 11.01 -2.13
CA LEU A 80 -6.47 9.81 -1.49
C LEU A 80 -6.85 8.79 -2.56
N LEU A 81 -6.32 7.59 -2.43
CA LEU A 81 -6.59 6.46 -3.33
C LEU A 81 -7.50 5.45 -2.61
N GLU A 82 -8.74 5.36 -3.07
CA GLU A 82 -9.74 4.43 -2.54
C GLU A 82 -9.87 3.14 -3.35
N ARG A 83 -9.24 3.10 -4.52
CA ARG A 83 -9.22 1.95 -5.44
C ARG A 83 -7.82 1.69 -5.94
N TYR A 84 -7.53 0.47 -6.30
CA TYR A 84 -6.25 0.12 -6.91
C TYR A 84 -6.01 0.90 -8.22
N ASP A 85 -4.80 1.42 -8.36
CA ASP A 85 -4.31 2.01 -9.62
C ASP A 85 -3.28 1.07 -10.29
N ASN A 86 -2.62 1.55 -11.36
CA ASN A 86 -1.67 0.72 -12.11
C ASN A 86 -0.39 0.37 -11.33
N TYR A 87 -0.06 1.11 -10.28
CA TYR A 87 1.16 0.92 -9.50
C TYR A 87 0.90 0.43 -8.07
N TYR A 88 -0.28 0.68 -7.52
CA TYR A 88 -0.73 0.15 -6.25
C TYR A 88 -1.82 -0.89 -6.51
N LEU A 89 -1.39 -2.11 -6.81
CA LEU A 89 -2.24 -3.21 -7.23
C LEU A 89 -2.06 -4.42 -6.36
N SER A 90 -3.17 -5.06 -5.98
CA SER A 90 -3.17 -6.37 -5.36
C SER A 90 -4.39 -7.17 -5.80
N PHE A 91 -4.18 -8.13 -6.70
CA PHE A 91 -5.25 -9.07 -7.07
C PHE A 91 -5.58 -10.07 -5.96
N LYS A 92 -4.69 -10.22 -4.97
CA LYS A 92 -4.91 -11.07 -3.78
C LYS A 92 -5.51 -10.31 -2.58
N GLY A 93 -5.79 -9.02 -2.73
CA GLY A 93 -6.29 -8.19 -1.64
C GLY A 93 -5.30 -7.96 -0.49
N THR A 94 -4.00 -8.17 -0.72
CA THR A 94 -2.95 -8.06 0.31
C THR A 94 -2.51 -6.62 0.59
N LEU A 95 -2.85 -5.68 -0.29
CA LEU A 95 -2.57 -4.27 -0.09
C LEU A 95 -3.81 -3.57 0.43
N GLU A 96 -3.68 -2.88 1.54
CA GLU A 96 -4.78 -2.18 2.18
C GLU A 96 -5.13 -0.87 1.48
N LEU A 97 -6.40 -0.52 1.51
CA LEU A 97 -6.95 0.76 1.07
C LEU A 97 -7.80 1.34 2.23
N PRO A 98 -7.98 2.66 2.31
CA PRO A 98 -7.41 3.70 1.46
C PRO A 98 -5.93 4.01 1.77
N VAL A 99 -5.21 4.58 0.78
CA VAL A 99 -3.84 5.05 0.95
C VAL A 99 -3.68 6.43 0.33
N TYR A 100 -2.73 7.21 0.82
CA TYR A 100 -2.32 8.45 0.17
C TYR A 100 -1.28 8.16 -0.91
N LYS A 101 -1.54 8.64 -2.10
CA LYS A 101 -0.63 8.65 -3.22
C LYS A 101 0.07 10.00 -3.25
N VAL A 102 1.40 9.99 -3.10
CA VAL A 102 2.27 11.17 -3.14
C VAL A 102 3.11 11.10 -4.41
N GLU A 103 2.86 12.01 -5.33
CA GLU A 103 3.56 12.12 -6.62
C GLU A 103 4.49 13.32 -6.54
N LEU A 104 5.79 13.10 -6.70
CA LEU A 104 6.79 14.16 -6.79
C LEU A 104 7.11 14.45 -8.26
N ASP A 105 7.12 15.72 -8.61
CA ASP A 105 7.56 16.18 -9.93
C ASP A 105 9.07 16.45 -9.90
N ASP A 106 9.82 15.38 -9.70
CA ASP A 106 11.27 15.36 -9.72
C ASP A 106 11.80 14.58 -10.94
N SER A 107 13.12 14.58 -11.16
CA SER A 107 13.77 13.90 -12.29
C SER A 107 13.50 12.39 -12.35
N ASP A 108 13.28 11.76 -11.20
CA ASP A 108 13.07 10.33 -11.05
C ASP A 108 11.60 9.93 -10.99
N HIS A 109 10.67 10.91 -11.04
CA HIS A 109 9.23 10.71 -10.91
C HIS A 109 8.89 9.84 -9.70
N ASN A 110 9.41 10.26 -8.54
CA ASN A 110 9.23 9.52 -7.31
C ASN A 110 7.76 9.47 -6.90
N LEU A 111 7.29 8.26 -6.61
CA LEU A 111 5.91 7.95 -6.26
C LEU A 111 5.88 7.15 -4.98
N TYR A 112 5.08 7.62 -4.02
CA TYR A 112 4.90 6.94 -2.74
C TYR A 112 3.43 6.65 -2.50
N TYR A 113 3.16 5.48 -1.90
CA TYR A 113 1.85 5.12 -1.37
C TYR A 113 2.00 4.93 0.13
N VAL A 114 1.26 5.72 0.88
CA VAL A 114 1.35 5.79 2.35
C VAL A 114 0.03 5.35 2.95
N ASN A 115 0.07 4.28 3.74
CA ASN A 115 -1.11 3.86 4.49
C ASN A 115 -1.24 4.74 5.75
N PRO A 116 -2.33 5.52 5.90
CA PRO A 116 -2.49 6.43 7.02
C PRO A 116 -2.68 5.74 8.38
N ARG A 117 -3.03 4.44 8.37
CA ARG A 117 -3.32 3.67 9.58
C ARG A 117 -2.14 2.88 10.10
N THR A 118 -1.28 2.40 9.18
CA THR A 118 -0.15 1.53 9.54
C THR A 118 1.20 2.19 9.33
N GLY A 119 1.23 3.36 8.67
CA GLY A 119 2.48 4.01 8.30
C GLY A 119 3.28 3.28 7.23
N TYR A 120 2.74 2.18 6.67
CA TYR A 120 3.43 1.46 5.60
C TYR A 120 3.62 2.35 4.38
N ILE A 121 4.86 2.42 3.89
CA ILE A 121 5.22 3.23 2.72
C ILE A 121 5.72 2.32 1.61
N ARG A 122 5.06 2.40 0.46
CA ARG A 122 5.52 1.76 -0.76
C ARG A 122 6.11 2.81 -1.69
N TYR A 123 7.36 2.62 -2.07
CA TYR A 123 8.11 3.53 -2.93
C TYR A 123 8.32 2.95 -4.32
N LEU A 124 8.12 3.79 -5.33
CA LEU A 124 8.38 3.52 -6.75
C LEU A 124 9.12 4.73 -7.35
N ASN A 125 10.07 4.44 -8.22
CA ASN A 125 10.71 5.41 -9.09
C ASN A 125 10.50 5.00 -10.54
N LYS A 126 10.95 5.82 -11.48
CA LYS A 126 10.81 5.58 -12.93
C LYS A 126 11.24 4.17 -13.34
N ASN A 127 12.38 3.67 -12.84
CA ASN A 127 12.87 2.34 -13.18
C ASN A 127 11.94 1.23 -12.67
N LYS A 128 11.52 1.32 -11.40
CA LYS A 128 10.56 0.36 -10.83
C LYS A 128 9.18 0.41 -11.48
N MET A 129 8.77 1.57 -12.01
CA MET A 129 7.54 1.70 -12.78
C MET A 129 7.65 0.96 -14.12
N VAL A 130 8.77 1.10 -14.82
CA VAL A 130 9.04 0.39 -16.09
C VAL A 130 9.08 -1.11 -15.86
N ASP A 131 9.83 -1.58 -14.85
CA ASP A 131 9.90 -3.00 -14.50
C ASP A 131 8.51 -3.57 -14.19
N LYS A 132 7.73 -2.83 -13.41
CA LYS A 132 6.37 -3.23 -13.08
C LYS A 132 5.47 -3.30 -14.32
N TRP A 133 5.61 -2.35 -15.24
CA TRP A 133 4.84 -2.33 -16.48
C TRP A 133 5.21 -3.51 -17.38
N LEU A 134 6.51 -3.73 -17.60
CA LEU A 134 6.97 -4.82 -18.47
C LEU A 134 6.66 -6.20 -17.88
N PHE A 135 6.93 -6.40 -16.60
CA PHE A 135 6.79 -7.71 -15.98
C PHE A 135 5.37 -7.98 -15.45
N SER A 136 4.86 -7.10 -14.58
CA SER A 136 3.58 -7.36 -13.90
C SER A 136 2.37 -7.08 -14.78
N ALA A 137 2.39 -6.01 -15.59
CA ALA A 137 1.23 -5.65 -16.39
C ALA A 137 1.04 -6.62 -17.57
N ILE A 138 2.13 -6.99 -18.24
CA ILE A 138 2.08 -7.87 -19.42
C ILE A 138 1.97 -9.33 -18.99
N HIS A 139 2.81 -9.78 -18.05
CA HIS A 139 2.91 -11.20 -17.69
C HIS A 139 1.74 -11.70 -16.83
N TYR A 140 1.21 -10.84 -15.95
CA TYR A 140 0.11 -11.20 -15.03
C TYR A 140 -1.21 -10.52 -15.35
N LEU A 141 -1.33 -9.75 -16.44
CA LEU A 141 -2.49 -8.89 -16.73
C LEU A 141 -2.87 -7.99 -15.53
N ASN A 142 -1.86 -7.56 -14.78
CA ASN A 142 -2.02 -6.82 -13.54
C ASN A 142 -2.17 -5.31 -13.82
N GLN A 143 -3.27 -4.95 -14.49
CA GLN A 143 -3.63 -3.56 -14.81
C GLN A 143 -4.80 -3.11 -13.95
N GLY A 144 -4.75 -1.87 -13.44
CA GLY A 144 -5.73 -1.37 -12.47
C GLY A 144 -7.18 -1.48 -12.92
N TRP A 145 -7.49 -1.14 -14.18
CA TRP A 145 -8.85 -1.23 -14.72
C TRP A 145 -9.36 -2.68 -14.82
N LEU A 146 -8.46 -3.64 -15.02
CA LEU A 146 -8.79 -5.06 -15.17
C LEU A 146 -8.90 -5.74 -13.80
N VAL A 147 -7.96 -5.47 -12.89
CA VAL A 147 -7.94 -6.03 -11.53
C VAL A 147 -9.15 -5.58 -10.71
N ASN A 148 -9.62 -4.35 -10.94
CA ASN A 148 -10.84 -3.84 -10.30
C ASN A 148 -12.14 -4.49 -10.85
N ARG A 149 -12.02 -5.41 -11.84
CA ARG A 149 -13.13 -6.18 -12.43
C ARG A 149 -12.79 -7.67 -12.44
N PRO A 150 -12.91 -8.38 -11.32
CA PRO A 150 -12.42 -9.76 -11.16
C PRO A 150 -12.97 -10.74 -12.21
N ALA A 151 -14.26 -10.62 -12.56
CA ALA A 151 -14.88 -11.48 -13.56
C ALA A 151 -14.25 -11.30 -14.95
N LEU A 152 -13.97 -10.06 -15.35
CA LEU A 152 -13.32 -9.76 -16.63
C LEU A 152 -11.86 -10.22 -16.63
N TRP A 153 -11.15 -10.02 -15.52
CA TRP A 153 -9.78 -10.50 -15.36
C TRP A 153 -9.68 -12.02 -15.50
N THR A 154 -10.58 -12.74 -14.81
CA THR A 154 -10.66 -14.22 -14.91
C THR A 154 -10.98 -14.66 -16.34
N PHE A 155 -11.92 -14.01 -17.01
CA PHE A 155 -12.26 -14.30 -18.40
C PHE A 155 -11.04 -14.12 -19.34
N CYS A 156 -10.31 -13.02 -19.20
CA CYS A 156 -9.10 -12.78 -20.01
C CYS A 156 -8.03 -13.86 -19.79
N LEU A 157 -7.82 -14.28 -18.54
CA LEU A 157 -6.89 -15.38 -18.24
C LEU A 157 -7.30 -16.69 -18.90
N TRP A 158 -8.57 -17.09 -18.78
CA TRP A 158 -9.10 -18.29 -19.42
C TRP A 158 -8.92 -18.25 -20.93
N PHE A 159 -9.24 -17.12 -21.56
CA PHE A 159 -9.10 -16.94 -23.00
C PHE A 159 -7.64 -17.11 -23.44
N LEU A 160 -6.69 -16.51 -22.73
CA LEU A 160 -5.26 -16.66 -23.05
C LEU A 160 -4.76 -18.08 -22.81
N CYS A 161 -5.18 -18.74 -21.73
CA CYS A 161 -4.81 -20.12 -21.45
C CYS A 161 -5.30 -21.09 -22.54
N ILE A 162 -6.55 -20.93 -22.99
CA ILE A 162 -7.12 -21.74 -24.07
C ILE A 162 -6.35 -21.48 -25.38
N GLY A 163 -6.07 -20.21 -25.71
CA GLY A 163 -5.28 -19.85 -26.90
C GLY A 163 -3.89 -20.47 -26.88
N CYS A 164 -3.19 -20.37 -25.75
CA CYS A 164 -1.88 -20.97 -25.59
C CYS A 164 -1.93 -22.51 -25.72
N GLY A 165 -2.93 -23.14 -25.10
CA GLY A 165 -3.16 -24.59 -25.20
C GLY A 165 -3.41 -25.05 -26.65
N THR A 166 -4.19 -24.31 -27.42
CA THR A 166 -4.45 -24.64 -28.85
C THR A 166 -3.18 -24.54 -29.70
N VAL A 167 -2.34 -23.50 -29.48
CA VAL A 167 -1.06 -23.37 -30.18
C VAL A 167 -0.12 -24.53 -29.82
N CYS A 168 -0.01 -24.90 -28.55
CA CYS A 168 0.81 -26.03 -28.13
C CYS A 168 0.31 -27.35 -28.76
N PHE A 169 -1.01 -27.58 -28.76
CA PHE A 169 -1.63 -28.78 -29.33
C PHE A 169 -1.40 -28.87 -30.87
N THR A 170 -1.60 -27.77 -31.60
CA THR A 170 -1.35 -27.75 -33.05
C THR A 170 0.12 -27.97 -33.37
N GLY A 171 1.05 -27.40 -32.60
CA GLY A 171 2.48 -27.67 -32.73
C GLY A 171 2.83 -29.14 -32.54
N PHE A 172 2.24 -29.77 -31.50
CA PHE A 172 2.43 -31.20 -31.24
C PHE A 172 1.92 -32.08 -32.40
N VAL A 173 0.71 -31.80 -32.92
CA VAL A 173 0.13 -32.52 -34.06
C VAL A 173 1.00 -32.40 -35.32
N LEU A 174 1.57 -31.22 -35.58
CA LEU A 174 2.46 -31.01 -36.70
C LEU A 174 3.76 -31.83 -36.62
N ILE A 175 4.30 -31.99 -35.40
CA ILE A 175 5.48 -32.84 -35.17
C ILE A 175 5.19 -34.31 -35.43
N LEU A 176 4.01 -34.78 -34.99
CA LEU A 176 3.62 -36.19 -35.19
C LEU A 176 3.28 -36.55 -36.66
N ARG A 177 2.96 -35.55 -37.49
CA ARG A 177 2.66 -35.75 -38.92
C ARG A 177 3.90 -35.76 -39.83
N ARG A 178 5.08 -35.48 -39.28
CA ARG A 178 6.36 -35.61 -39.98
C ARG A 178 6.96 -36.97 -39.74
#